data_179ff93c012d52ad937fa53ee7c8f2a1
#
_entry.id   179ff93c012d52ad937fa53ee7c8f2a1
#
_cell.length_a   1.000
_cell.length_b   1.000
_cell.length_c   1.000
_cell.angle_alpha   90.00
_cell.angle_beta   90.00
_cell.angle_gamma   90.00
#
_symmetry.space_group_name_H-M   'P 1'
#
loop_
_entity.id
_entity.type
_entity.pdbx_description
1 polymer ?
#
loop_
_entity_poly.entity_id
_entity_poly.type
_entity_poly.pdbx_seq_one_letter_code
_entity_poly.pdbx_strand_id
1 'polypeptide(L)'
;MQLKITKVPISEPEVLEIKCHKINDDVQEIVSFFKSRQGVLFGRQDGSEIEIPVLDVCYIESVDNRTYIYTASDCYEISMRIYELEEILSKSTFVRVQKGMILNLMKISSIKPGLSGRYVALLKNQEEVIISRKYVPAFKQILKGGMNRETEE
;
A
#
# COMPACT_ATOMS: atom_id res chain seq x y z
N MET A 1 -30.20 -5.19 1.98
CA MET A 1 -28.88 -4.85 2.59
C MET A 1 -28.94 -3.45 3.19
N GLN A 2 -28.35 -3.26 4.34
CA GLN A 2 -28.34 -1.95 5.01
C GLN A 2 -26.90 -1.42 5.05
N LEU A 3 -26.73 -0.11 4.91
CA LEU A 3 -25.43 0.53 5.05
C LEU A 3 -25.31 1.13 6.47
N LYS A 4 -24.23 0.76 7.15
CA LYS A 4 -23.90 1.32 8.47
C LYS A 4 -22.48 1.85 8.43
N ILE A 5 -22.30 3.11 8.83
CA ILE A 5 -20.98 3.72 8.95
C ILE A 5 -20.73 4.00 10.43
N THR A 6 -19.62 3.49 10.94
CA THR A 6 -19.22 3.68 12.33
C THR A 6 -17.84 4.33 12.35
N LYS A 7 -17.70 5.45 13.05
CA LYS A 7 -16.39 6.07 13.26
C LYS A 7 -15.62 5.29 14.31
N VAL A 8 -14.35 5.09 14.06
CA VAL A 8 -13.45 4.38 14.99
C VAL A 8 -12.31 5.31 15.42
N PRO A 9 -11.72 5.10 16.62
CA PRO A 9 -10.56 5.86 17.06
C PRO A 9 -9.35 5.61 16.15
N ILE A 10 -8.42 6.55 16.15
CA ILE A 10 -7.17 6.45 15.38
C ILE A 10 -6.35 5.20 15.73
N SER A 11 -6.50 4.67 16.94
CA SER A 11 -5.84 3.46 17.40
C SER A 11 -6.36 2.18 16.75
N GLU A 12 -7.52 2.26 16.09
CA GLU A 12 -8.11 1.12 15.40
C GLU A 12 -7.95 1.27 13.88
N PRO A 13 -7.80 0.16 13.15
CA PRO A 13 -7.71 0.23 11.69
C PRO A 13 -9.06 0.61 11.07
N GLU A 14 -9.00 1.35 9.97
CA GLU A 14 -10.17 1.56 9.13
C GLU A 14 -10.48 0.29 8.36
N VAL A 15 -11.71 -0.18 8.42
CA VAL A 15 -12.12 -1.45 7.82
C VAL A 15 -13.41 -1.27 7.04
N LEU A 16 -13.45 -1.79 5.82
CA LEU A 16 -14.69 -2.01 5.11
C LEU A 16 -15.12 -3.46 5.33
N GLU A 17 -16.20 -3.65 6.07
CA GLU A 17 -16.69 -4.97 6.42
C GLU A 17 -18.07 -5.21 5.80
N ILE A 18 -18.26 -6.38 5.20
CA ILE A 18 -19.55 -6.81 4.67
C ILE A 18 -20.02 -8.02 5.46
N LYS A 19 -21.13 -7.86 6.17
CA LYS A 19 -21.80 -8.96 6.86
C LYS A 19 -22.92 -9.45 5.98
N CYS A 20 -22.87 -10.71 5.58
CA CYS A 20 -23.86 -11.30 4.67
C CYS A 20 -24.14 -12.74 5.03
N HIS A 21 -25.30 -13.26 4.60
CA HIS A 21 -25.66 -14.67 4.80
C HIS A 21 -24.84 -15.58 3.92
N LYS A 22 -24.55 -15.15 2.70
CA LYS A 22 -23.66 -15.86 1.77
C LYS A 22 -23.05 -14.85 0.78
N ILE A 23 -21.94 -15.21 0.20
CA ILE A 23 -21.30 -14.40 -0.83
C ILE A 23 -22.07 -14.66 -2.14
N ASN A 24 -22.98 -13.76 -2.45
CA ASN A 24 -23.77 -13.77 -3.68
C ASN A 24 -23.23 -12.75 -4.68
N ASP A 25 -23.91 -12.60 -5.81
CA ASP A 25 -23.50 -11.68 -6.88
C ASP A 25 -23.45 -10.23 -6.42
N ASP A 26 -24.40 -9.80 -5.57
CA ASP A 26 -24.43 -8.45 -5.03
C ASP A 26 -23.19 -8.15 -4.17
N VAL A 27 -22.82 -9.08 -3.32
CA VAL A 27 -21.62 -8.95 -2.47
C VAL A 27 -20.37 -8.93 -3.33
N GLN A 28 -20.29 -9.81 -4.33
CA GLN A 28 -19.15 -9.85 -5.25
C GLN A 28 -19.01 -8.55 -6.06
N GLU A 29 -20.12 -7.97 -6.47
CA GLU A 29 -20.14 -6.69 -7.18
C GLU A 29 -19.57 -5.56 -6.31
N ILE A 30 -19.99 -5.49 -5.05
CA ILE A 30 -19.46 -4.50 -4.10
C ILE A 30 -17.96 -4.69 -3.88
N VAL A 31 -17.51 -5.93 -3.70
CA VAL A 31 -16.09 -6.26 -3.54
C VAL A 31 -15.30 -5.86 -4.79
N SER A 32 -15.81 -6.18 -5.97
CA SER A 32 -15.16 -5.82 -7.24
C SER A 32 -15.09 -4.31 -7.42
N PHE A 33 -16.14 -3.58 -7.07
CA PHE A 33 -16.16 -2.12 -7.11
C PHE A 33 -15.08 -1.55 -6.19
N PHE A 34 -15.01 -2.03 -4.95
CA PHE A 34 -13.98 -1.60 -4.00
C PHE A 34 -12.57 -1.86 -4.53
N LYS A 35 -12.33 -3.08 -5.04
CA LYS A 35 -11.03 -3.44 -5.63
C LYS A 35 -10.69 -2.58 -6.84
N SER A 36 -11.67 -2.25 -7.68
CA SER A 36 -11.44 -1.41 -8.86
C SER A 36 -11.02 0.01 -8.48
N ARG A 37 -11.50 0.53 -7.36
CA ARG A 37 -11.09 1.84 -6.86
C ARG A 37 -9.64 1.86 -6.38
N GLN A 38 -9.13 0.73 -5.93
CA GLN A 38 -7.73 0.57 -5.54
C GLN A 38 -6.84 0.27 -6.74
N GLY A 39 -7.43 -0.23 -7.83
CA GLY A 39 -6.72 -0.55 -9.05
C GLY A 39 -5.99 -1.88 -9.02
N VAL A 40 -5.41 -2.22 -10.17
CA VAL A 40 -4.59 -3.41 -10.34
C VAL A 40 -3.33 -3.05 -11.12
N LEU A 41 -2.26 -3.81 -10.90
CA LEU A 41 -1.05 -3.74 -11.70
C LEU A 41 -0.86 -5.09 -12.40
N PHE A 42 -0.19 -5.07 -13.55
CA PHE A 42 0.10 -6.29 -14.30
C PHE A 42 1.59 -6.59 -14.22
N GLY A 43 1.92 -7.68 -13.56
CA GLY A 43 3.29 -8.15 -13.43
C GLY A 43 3.51 -9.46 -14.15
N ARG A 44 4.76 -9.88 -14.24
CA ARG A 44 5.17 -11.16 -14.84
C ARG A 44 5.81 -12.06 -13.80
N GLN A 45 5.41 -13.31 -13.84
CA GLN A 45 6.00 -14.37 -13.03
C GLN A 45 5.99 -15.66 -13.85
N ASP A 46 7.15 -16.31 -13.99
CA ASP A 46 7.28 -17.59 -14.70
C ASP A 46 6.70 -17.55 -16.12
N GLY A 47 6.93 -16.44 -16.83
CA GLY A 47 6.49 -16.28 -18.23
C GLY A 47 5.01 -15.93 -18.39
N SER A 48 4.25 -15.79 -17.32
CA SER A 48 2.83 -15.43 -17.34
C SER A 48 2.62 -14.00 -16.87
N GLU A 49 1.66 -13.31 -17.49
CA GLU A 49 1.18 -12.03 -16.98
C GLU A 49 0.13 -12.27 -15.92
N ILE A 50 0.30 -11.62 -14.78
CA ILE A 50 -0.54 -11.80 -13.61
C ILE A 50 -1.11 -10.45 -13.17
N GLU A 51 -2.41 -10.42 -12.93
CA GLU A 51 -3.10 -9.26 -12.38
C GLU A 51 -2.87 -9.21 -10.88
N ILE A 52 -2.28 -8.11 -10.40
CA ILE A 52 -1.92 -7.93 -8.99
C ILE A 52 -2.78 -6.80 -8.42
N PRO A 53 -3.70 -7.10 -7.50
CA PRO A 53 -4.44 -6.05 -6.82
C PRO A 53 -3.48 -5.11 -6.08
N VAL A 54 -3.66 -3.81 -6.23
CA VAL A 54 -2.82 -2.82 -5.55
C VAL A 54 -2.87 -3.02 -4.04
N LEU A 55 -4.01 -3.46 -3.50
CA LEU A 55 -4.16 -3.77 -2.07
C LEU A 55 -3.19 -4.83 -1.56
N ASP A 56 -2.74 -5.75 -2.42
CA ASP A 56 -1.85 -6.84 -2.02
C ASP A 56 -0.38 -6.46 -2.08
N VAL A 57 -0.05 -5.32 -2.67
CA VAL A 57 1.33 -4.88 -2.85
C VAL A 57 1.91 -4.33 -1.55
N CYS A 58 3.03 -4.89 -1.10
CA CYS A 58 3.76 -4.41 0.06
C CYS A 58 4.69 -3.25 -0.32
N TYR A 59 5.51 -3.45 -1.33
CA TYR A 59 6.39 -2.41 -1.85
C TYR A 59 6.80 -2.74 -3.28
N ILE A 60 7.33 -1.73 -3.96
CA ILE A 60 7.83 -1.82 -5.33
C ILE A 60 9.28 -1.35 -5.30
N GLU A 61 10.17 -2.11 -5.90
CA GLU A 61 11.60 -1.81 -5.89
C GLU A 61 12.20 -1.87 -7.30
N SER A 62 13.03 -0.89 -7.63
CA SER A 62 13.81 -0.87 -8.85
C SER A 62 15.25 -1.28 -8.55
N VAL A 63 15.73 -2.33 -9.20
CA VAL A 63 17.09 -2.85 -9.07
C VAL A 63 17.62 -3.12 -10.46
N ASP A 64 18.79 -2.58 -10.80
CA ASP A 64 19.46 -2.80 -12.11
C ASP A 64 18.54 -2.54 -13.30
N ASN A 65 17.82 -1.41 -13.28
CA ASN A 65 16.86 -0.98 -14.32
C ASN A 65 15.66 -1.91 -14.50
N ARG A 66 15.42 -2.81 -13.55
CA ARG A 66 14.23 -3.66 -13.53
C ARG A 66 13.39 -3.31 -12.33
N THR A 67 12.09 -3.37 -12.49
CA THR A 67 11.12 -3.02 -11.43
C THR A 67 10.37 -4.27 -11.00
N TYR A 68 10.30 -4.46 -9.68
CA TYR A 68 9.68 -5.62 -9.06
C TYR A 68 8.60 -5.20 -8.09
N ILE A 69 7.50 -5.95 -8.10
CA ILE A 69 6.40 -5.79 -7.15
C ILE A 69 6.48 -6.92 -6.15
N TYR A 70 6.44 -6.58 -4.87
CA TYR A 70 6.47 -7.56 -3.78
C TYR A 70 5.13 -7.56 -3.05
N THR A 71 4.53 -8.75 -2.98
CA THR A 71 3.37 -9.02 -2.12
C THR A 71 3.83 -9.77 -0.87
N ALA A 72 2.92 -10.19 -0.02
CA ALA A 72 3.29 -10.94 1.19
C ALA A 72 4.00 -12.26 0.88
N SER A 73 3.69 -12.89 -0.26
CA SER A 73 4.18 -14.24 -0.60
C SER A 73 4.96 -14.30 -1.90
N ASP A 74 4.86 -13.31 -2.78
CA ASP A 74 5.36 -13.41 -4.14
C ASP A 74 6.09 -12.16 -4.61
N CYS A 75 6.86 -12.33 -5.69
CA CYS A 75 7.57 -11.25 -6.38
C CYS A 75 7.26 -11.33 -7.86
N TYR A 76 6.94 -10.18 -8.45
CA TYR A 76 6.60 -10.05 -9.87
C TYR A 76 7.44 -8.97 -10.52
N GLU A 77 7.85 -9.17 -11.77
CA GLU A 77 8.50 -8.13 -12.54
C GLU A 77 7.45 -7.31 -13.29
N ILE A 78 7.62 -5.99 -13.32
CA ILE A 78 6.73 -5.09 -14.06
C ILE A 78 7.53 -4.24 -15.04
N SER A 79 6.97 -3.98 -16.23
CA SER A 79 7.67 -3.22 -17.27
C SER A 79 7.73 -1.72 -17.01
N MET A 80 6.94 -1.21 -16.08
CA MET A 80 6.89 0.21 -15.77
C MET A 80 8.11 0.65 -14.96
N ARG A 81 8.50 1.91 -15.13
CA ARG A 81 9.56 2.54 -14.35
C ARG A 81 9.02 3.01 -13.00
N ILE A 82 9.90 3.13 -12.02
CA ILE A 82 9.52 3.54 -10.66
C ILE A 82 8.82 4.91 -10.63
N TYR A 83 9.27 5.86 -11.44
CA TYR A 83 8.65 7.18 -11.49
C TYR A 83 7.25 7.16 -12.11
N GLU A 84 6.99 6.27 -13.07
CA GLU A 84 5.67 6.09 -13.66
C GLU A 84 4.68 5.51 -12.64
N LEU A 85 5.16 4.54 -11.86
CA LEU A 85 4.37 3.93 -10.77
C LEU A 85 4.09 4.92 -9.66
N GLU A 86 5.05 5.75 -9.30
CA GLU A 86 4.86 6.82 -8.31
C GLU A 86 3.72 7.75 -8.72
N GLU A 87 3.67 8.13 -9.99
CA GLU A 87 2.62 9.01 -10.51
C GLU A 87 1.24 8.32 -10.49
N ILE A 88 1.15 7.09 -10.97
CA ILE A 88 -0.09 6.32 -10.98
C ILE A 88 -0.63 6.10 -9.56
N LEU A 89 0.27 5.85 -8.61
CA LEU A 89 -0.09 5.53 -7.23
C LEU A 89 -0.11 6.76 -6.31
N SER A 90 0.06 7.96 -6.85
CA SER A 90 0.19 9.21 -6.07
C SER A 90 -1.02 9.53 -5.19
N LYS A 91 -2.21 9.10 -5.57
CA LYS A 91 -3.45 9.34 -4.81
C LYS A 91 -3.85 8.14 -3.95
N SER A 92 -2.96 7.17 -3.81
CA SER A 92 -3.19 5.97 -3.02
C SER A 92 -2.39 6.02 -1.70
N THR A 93 -2.28 4.88 -1.04
CA THR A 93 -1.52 4.75 0.21
C THR A 93 -0.02 4.53 -0.01
N PHE A 94 0.46 4.67 -1.23
CA PHE A 94 1.87 4.44 -1.58
C PHE A 94 2.69 5.71 -1.45
N VAL A 95 3.92 5.58 -0.98
CA VAL A 95 4.85 6.70 -0.83
C VAL A 95 6.28 6.28 -1.21
N ARG A 96 7.00 7.18 -1.87
CA ARG A 96 8.41 6.98 -2.19
C ARG A 96 9.22 7.03 -0.89
N VAL A 97 10.02 6.00 -0.62
CA VAL A 97 10.83 5.89 0.61
C VAL A 97 12.32 5.79 0.34
N GLN A 98 12.70 5.46 -0.89
CA GLN A 98 14.07 5.47 -1.38
C GLN A 98 14.04 5.85 -2.85
N LYS A 99 15.20 6.18 -3.44
CA LYS A 99 15.29 6.49 -4.86
C LYS A 99 14.65 5.40 -5.73
N GLY A 100 14.81 4.14 -5.36
CA GLY A 100 14.29 2.99 -6.09
C GLY A 100 13.21 2.22 -5.37
N MET A 101 12.48 2.83 -4.43
CA MET A 101 11.47 2.08 -3.69
C MET A 101 10.23 2.92 -3.36
N ILE A 102 9.08 2.30 -3.58
CA ILE A 102 7.76 2.83 -3.18
C ILE A 102 7.16 1.85 -2.19
N LEU A 103 6.72 2.35 -1.04
CA LEU A 103 6.17 1.54 0.06
C LEU A 103 4.68 1.77 0.20
N ASN A 104 3.93 0.70 0.42
CA ASN A 104 2.52 0.78 0.77
C ASN A 104 2.36 1.01 2.27
N LEU A 105 1.88 2.19 2.65
CA LEU A 105 1.70 2.55 4.06
C LEU A 105 0.75 1.61 4.80
N MET A 106 -0.21 1.02 4.11
CA MET A 106 -1.17 0.08 4.71
C MET A 106 -0.53 -1.22 5.18
N LYS A 107 0.69 -1.51 4.71
CA LYS A 107 1.42 -2.73 5.08
C LYS A 107 2.39 -2.51 6.23
N ILE A 108 2.47 -1.30 6.76
CA ILE A 108 3.36 -0.97 7.87
C ILE A 108 2.73 -1.41 9.19
N SER A 109 3.50 -2.13 10.00
CA SER A 109 3.13 -2.53 11.35
C SER A 109 3.62 -1.52 12.39
N SER A 110 4.87 -1.05 12.26
CA SER A 110 5.46 -0.07 13.17
C SER A 110 6.58 0.70 12.49
N ILE A 111 6.92 1.86 13.06
CA ILE A 111 7.95 2.74 12.53
C ILE A 111 8.82 3.19 13.73
N LYS A 112 10.13 3.18 13.52
CA LYS A 112 11.08 3.68 14.52
C LYS A 112 12.18 4.51 13.87
N PRO A 113 12.77 5.47 14.61
CA PRO A 113 13.96 6.15 14.12
C PRO A 113 15.10 5.17 13.90
N GLY A 114 15.85 5.35 12.83
CA GLY A 114 17.06 4.60 12.52
C GLY A 114 18.32 5.46 12.66
N LEU A 115 19.43 4.95 12.16
CA LEU A 115 20.71 5.66 12.18
C LEU A 115 20.75 6.78 11.13
N SER A 116 21.46 7.85 11.42
CA SER A 116 21.78 8.92 10.47
C SER A 116 20.56 9.60 9.86
N GLY A 117 19.51 9.82 10.64
CA GLY A 117 18.29 10.50 10.19
C GLY A 117 17.36 9.65 9.33
N ARG A 118 17.62 8.36 9.22
CA ARG A 118 16.74 7.41 8.54
C ARG A 118 15.62 6.96 9.47
N TYR A 119 14.60 6.33 8.89
CA TYR A 119 13.58 5.62 9.64
C TYR A 119 13.52 4.17 9.18
N VAL A 120 13.05 3.30 10.06
CA VAL A 120 12.86 1.88 9.74
C VAL A 120 11.38 1.55 9.92
N ALA A 121 10.76 1.04 8.88
CA ALA A 121 9.39 0.54 8.92
C ALA A 121 9.41 -0.98 9.01
N LEU A 122 8.73 -1.51 10.01
CA LEU A 122 8.47 -2.95 10.11
C LEU A 122 7.15 -3.22 9.40
N LEU A 123 7.17 -4.12 8.43
CA LEU A 123 5.98 -4.50 7.69
C LEU A 123 5.23 -5.64 8.38
N LYS A 124 3.97 -5.81 8.00
CA LYS A 124 3.11 -6.88 8.54
C LYS A 124 3.64 -8.29 8.23
N ASN A 125 4.43 -8.43 7.15
CA ASN A 125 5.09 -9.69 6.79
C ASN A 125 6.44 -9.89 7.48
N GLN A 126 6.79 -9.06 8.46
CA GLN A 126 8.02 -9.10 9.26
C GLN A 126 9.27 -8.56 8.55
N GLU A 127 9.17 -8.11 7.31
CA GLU A 127 10.29 -7.45 6.62
C GLU A 127 10.50 -6.05 7.18
N GLU A 128 11.75 -5.59 7.18
CA GLU A 128 12.11 -4.22 7.52
C GLU A 128 12.43 -3.43 6.25
N VAL A 129 11.90 -2.21 6.14
CA VAL A 129 12.17 -1.30 5.05
C VAL A 129 12.77 -0.01 5.61
N ILE A 130 13.88 0.42 5.02
CA ILE A 130 14.54 1.66 5.41
C ILE A 130 13.96 2.81 4.61
N ILE A 131 13.53 3.85 5.31
CA ILE A 131 13.12 5.10 4.70
C ILE A 131 14.35 6.01 4.71
N SER A 132 14.88 6.33 3.53
CA SER A 132 16.11 7.10 3.45
C SER A 132 15.89 8.53 3.91
N ARG A 133 16.95 9.14 4.46
CA ARG A 133 16.91 10.48 5.06
C ARG A 133 16.23 11.51 4.15
N LYS A 134 16.50 11.47 2.86
CA LYS A 134 15.92 12.40 1.88
C LYS A 134 14.38 12.34 1.86
N TYR A 135 13.81 11.18 2.06
CA TYR A 135 12.36 10.94 1.95
C TYR A 135 11.62 11.02 3.30
N VAL A 136 12.35 11.09 4.40
CA VAL A 136 11.77 11.16 5.75
C VAL A 136 10.82 12.37 5.92
N PRO A 137 11.15 13.60 5.50
CA PRO A 137 10.23 14.72 5.68
C PRO A 137 8.88 14.53 5.01
N ALA A 138 8.86 14.06 3.76
CA ALA A 138 7.63 13.78 3.03
C ALA A 138 6.83 12.65 3.68
N PHE A 139 7.52 11.61 4.11
CA PHE A 139 6.91 10.47 4.81
C PHE A 139 6.23 10.90 6.11
N LYS A 140 6.92 11.72 6.93
CA LYS A 140 6.35 12.25 8.17
C LYS A 140 5.12 13.12 7.94
N GLN A 141 5.14 13.92 6.88
CA GLN A 141 3.99 14.78 6.53
C GLN A 141 2.76 13.95 6.16
N ILE A 142 2.93 12.87 5.42
CA ILE A 142 1.83 11.98 5.05
C ILE A 142 1.23 11.34 6.30
N LEU A 143 2.06 10.90 7.24
CA LEU A 143 1.59 10.34 8.51
C LEU A 143 0.81 11.37 9.32
N LYS A 144 1.34 12.61 9.45
CA LYS A 144 0.66 13.72 10.14
C LYS A 144 -0.65 14.11 9.46
N GLY A 145 -0.67 14.16 8.13
CA GLY A 145 -1.88 14.46 7.37
C GLY A 145 -3.00 13.47 7.63
N GLY A 146 -2.67 12.19 7.74
CA GLY A 146 -3.62 11.15 8.13
C GLY A 146 -4.14 11.35 9.56
N MET A 147 -3.24 11.65 10.49
CA MET A 147 -3.61 11.91 11.89
C MET A 147 -4.46 13.17 12.04
N ASN A 148 -4.13 14.23 11.33
CA ASN A 148 -4.88 15.49 11.40
C ASN A 148 -6.30 15.36 10.84
N ARG A 149 -6.50 14.55 9.82
CA ARG A 149 -7.83 14.29 9.25
C ARG A 149 -8.77 13.62 10.24
N GLU A 150 -8.23 12.80 11.13
CA GLU A 150 -9.02 12.11 12.14
C GLU A 150 -9.34 13.01 13.33
N THR A 151 -8.50 13.98 13.64
CA THR A 151 -8.74 14.93 14.74
C THR A 151 -9.69 16.07 14.37
N GLU A 152 -9.88 16.36 13.10
CA GLU A 152 -10.81 17.40 12.62
C GLU A 152 -12.27 16.92 12.54
N GLU A 153 -12.51 15.64 12.64
CA GLU A 153 -13.84 15.03 12.65
C GLU A 153 -14.35 14.76 14.08
#